data_07fbeaaedff1e40d73cba126700dff49
#
_entry.id   07fbeaaedff1e40d73cba126700dff49
#
_cell.length_a   1.000
_cell.length_b   1.000
_cell.length_c   1.000
_cell.angle_alpha   90.00
_cell.angle_beta   90.00
_cell.angle_gamma   90.00
#
_symmetry.space_group_name_H-M   'P 1'
#
loop_
_entity.id
_entity.type
_entity.pdbx_description
1 polymer ?
#
loop_
_entity_poly.entity_id
_entity_poly.type
_entity_poly.pdbx_seq_one_letter_code
_entity_poly.pdbx_strand_id
1 'polypeptide(L)'
;LDYSGKQVVVIGSGATAVTIIPAMAKAAALVTMLQRSPTYIVSRPSQDAIAGWLRRHLPVRAAYSLARWYNVLFGLYLYNLSRRKPEAVKQWIVGQARQQLGADYDVSTHFTPRYNPWDQRLCLAPDADFFRAIKSGEADVVTDQIETFTETGIRLQSGRELPADIVVTATGLRLQLLGGIAILVDGKPVKFSDTMNFKGVMFSDVPNLAAAFGYTNASWTLKCDLTCSYVSRLINYMDRRGYVTCTPRRDPAVEAEPLIDFSSGYIQRAIDQFPRQGSKKPWRLYQNYVRDLLSLRYGPVDDKALEFSRRRETSMAA
;
A
#
# COMPACT_ATOMS: atom_id res chain seq x y z
N LEU A 1 19.97 -17.49 -10.13
CA LEU A 1 21.01 -16.59 -10.64
C LEU A 1 22.05 -16.37 -9.56
N ASP A 2 23.32 -16.67 -9.84
CA ASP A 2 24.42 -16.34 -8.95
C ASP A 2 24.89 -14.90 -9.19
N TYR A 3 24.91 -14.12 -8.14
CA TYR A 3 25.35 -12.73 -8.13
C TYR A 3 26.55 -12.49 -7.18
N SER A 4 27.15 -13.54 -6.68
CA SER A 4 28.30 -13.47 -5.78
C SER A 4 29.48 -12.79 -6.47
N GLY A 5 30.06 -11.78 -5.81
CA GLY A 5 31.17 -11.00 -6.36
C GLY A 5 30.86 -10.16 -7.60
N LYS A 6 29.56 -9.99 -7.96
CA LYS A 6 29.12 -9.20 -9.11
C LYS A 6 28.79 -7.76 -8.74
N GLN A 7 28.93 -6.86 -9.71
CA GLN A 7 28.41 -5.50 -9.61
C GLN A 7 26.95 -5.49 -10.05
N VAL A 8 26.05 -5.13 -9.13
CA VAL A 8 24.61 -5.15 -9.36
C VAL A 8 24.04 -3.73 -9.34
N VAL A 9 23.30 -3.35 -10.36
CA VAL A 9 22.56 -2.09 -10.39
C VAL A 9 21.08 -2.40 -10.24
N VAL A 10 20.44 -1.85 -9.17
CA VAL A 10 19.00 -1.96 -8.92
C VAL A 10 18.33 -0.65 -9.34
N ILE A 11 17.54 -0.68 -10.41
CA ILE A 11 16.83 0.50 -10.93
C ILE A 11 15.52 0.69 -10.19
N GLY A 12 15.42 1.76 -9.43
CA GLY A 12 14.23 2.16 -8.65
C GLY A 12 14.56 2.43 -7.18
N SER A 13 13.67 3.16 -6.50
CA SER A 13 13.81 3.54 -5.09
C SER A 13 12.62 3.14 -4.23
N GLY A 14 11.72 2.31 -4.77
CA GLY A 14 10.54 1.81 -4.04
C GLY A 14 10.85 0.70 -3.04
N ALA A 15 9.80 0.18 -2.40
CA ALA A 15 9.93 -0.85 -1.37
C ALA A 15 10.72 -2.09 -1.85
N THR A 16 10.59 -2.48 -3.11
CA THR A 16 11.34 -3.60 -3.69
C THR A 16 12.83 -3.34 -3.68
N ALA A 17 13.27 -2.18 -4.16
CA ALA A 17 14.69 -1.80 -4.17
C ALA A 17 15.25 -1.75 -2.74
N VAL A 18 14.57 -1.05 -1.83
CA VAL A 18 14.96 -0.90 -0.42
C VAL A 18 15.10 -2.26 0.30
N THR A 19 14.31 -3.26 -0.11
CA THR A 19 14.36 -4.61 0.50
C THR A 19 15.42 -5.50 -0.15
N ILE A 20 15.58 -5.44 -1.48
CA ILE A 20 16.52 -6.31 -2.21
C ILE A 20 17.98 -5.90 -1.97
N ILE A 21 18.27 -4.60 -1.95
CA ILE A 21 19.63 -4.08 -1.85
C ILE A 21 20.40 -4.62 -0.63
N PRO A 22 19.91 -4.50 0.62
CA PRO A 22 20.63 -5.03 1.76
C PRO A 22 20.72 -6.57 1.77
N ALA A 23 19.80 -7.25 1.08
CA ALA A 23 19.86 -8.70 0.94
C ALA A 23 20.94 -9.14 -0.04
N MET A 24 21.06 -8.44 -1.19
CA MET A 24 22.06 -8.75 -2.22
C MET A 24 23.47 -8.27 -1.83
N ALA A 25 23.57 -7.17 -1.09
CA ALA A 25 24.84 -6.61 -0.63
C ALA A 25 25.69 -7.60 0.18
N LYS A 26 25.08 -8.62 0.79
CA LYS A 26 25.78 -9.67 1.55
C LYS A 26 26.66 -10.58 0.70
N ALA A 27 26.44 -10.66 -0.61
CA ALA A 27 27.15 -11.57 -1.51
C ALA A 27 27.68 -10.88 -2.77
N ALA A 28 27.06 -9.81 -3.22
CA ALA A 28 27.53 -9.02 -4.37
C ALA A 28 28.84 -8.29 -4.02
N ALA A 29 29.61 -7.92 -5.02
CA ALA A 29 30.78 -7.04 -4.85
C ALA A 29 30.34 -5.61 -4.48
N LEU A 30 29.30 -5.11 -5.16
CA LEU A 30 28.67 -3.84 -4.87
C LEU A 30 27.23 -3.86 -5.39
N VAL A 31 26.28 -3.29 -4.64
CA VAL A 31 24.90 -3.08 -5.09
C VAL A 31 24.61 -1.58 -5.19
N THR A 32 24.40 -1.05 -6.37
CA THR A 32 24.07 0.35 -6.59
C THR A 32 22.58 0.54 -6.78
N MET A 33 21.92 1.33 -5.93
CA MET A 33 20.57 1.80 -6.15
C MET A 33 20.59 2.98 -7.15
N LEU A 34 20.08 2.77 -8.35
CA LEU A 34 19.89 3.85 -9.31
C LEU A 34 18.47 4.37 -9.24
N GLN A 35 18.30 5.61 -8.82
CA GLN A 35 17.00 6.25 -8.69
C GLN A 35 16.91 7.55 -9.49
N ARG A 36 15.77 7.80 -10.12
CA ARG A 36 15.47 9.07 -10.79
C ARG A 36 15.19 10.21 -9.80
N SER A 37 14.59 9.87 -8.68
CA SER A 37 14.24 10.80 -7.61
C SER A 37 14.21 10.07 -6.27
N PRO A 38 14.58 10.76 -5.17
CA PRO A 38 14.56 10.17 -3.83
C PRO A 38 13.18 9.71 -3.38
N THR A 39 13.17 8.71 -2.49
CA THR A 39 11.98 8.29 -1.74
C THR A 39 12.22 8.41 -0.23
N TYR A 40 11.15 8.47 0.57
CA TYR A 40 11.27 8.42 2.01
C TYR A 40 11.56 7.00 2.48
N ILE A 41 12.67 6.81 3.18
CA ILE A 41 13.05 5.55 3.82
C ILE A 41 13.07 5.77 5.32
N VAL A 42 12.26 4.99 6.05
CA VAL A 42 12.14 5.06 7.51
C VAL A 42 12.73 3.80 8.12
N SER A 43 13.65 3.96 9.03
CA SER A 43 14.18 2.82 9.79
C SER A 43 13.30 2.54 11.01
N ARG A 44 13.02 1.25 11.23
CA ARG A 44 12.35 0.76 12.43
C ARG A 44 12.94 -0.56 12.89
N PRO A 45 12.97 -0.82 14.22
CA PRO A 45 13.34 -2.12 14.74
C PRO A 45 12.43 -3.23 14.16
N SER A 46 13.02 -4.35 13.77
CA SER A 46 12.29 -5.54 13.33
C SER A 46 11.50 -6.21 14.45
N GLN A 47 11.95 -6.01 15.70
CA GLN A 47 11.30 -6.51 16.91
C GLN A 47 10.62 -5.35 17.66
N ASP A 48 9.35 -5.53 17.97
CA ASP A 48 8.59 -4.59 18.80
C ASP A 48 8.89 -4.85 20.30
N ALA A 49 9.72 -3.99 20.90
CA ALA A 49 10.11 -4.09 22.30
C ALA A 49 8.92 -4.00 23.26
N ILE A 50 7.89 -3.17 22.92
CA ILE A 50 6.67 -3.01 23.72
C ILE A 50 5.87 -4.32 23.67
N ALA A 51 5.66 -4.89 22.49
CA ALA A 51 5.00 -6.18 22.36
C ALA A 51 5.75 -7.30 23.07
N GLY A 52 7.10 -7.29 23.02
CA GLY A 52 7.95 -8.22 23.74
C GLY A 52 7.80 -8.09 25.27
N TRP A 53 7.75 -6.87 25.78
CA TRP A 53 7.52 -6.60 27.20
C TRP A 53 6.12 -7.05 27.64
N LEU A 54 5.08 -6.68 26.88
CA LEU A 54 3.69 -7.08 27.18
C LEU A 54 3.52 -8.61 27.25
N ARG A 55 4.12 -9.35 26.31
CA ARG A 55 4.07 -10.82 26.30
C ARG A 55 4.72 -11.48 27.50
N ARG A 56 5.72 -10.84 28.11
CA ARG A 56 6.40 -11.36 29.30
C ARG A 56 5.60 -11.12 30.59
N HIS A 57 4.73 -10.11 30.62
CA HIS A 57 4.07 -9.68 31.85
C HIS A 57 2.55 -9.88 31.84
N LEU A 58 1.95 -10.18 30.71
CA LEU A 58 0.49 -10.30 30.57
C LEU A 58 0.09 -11.60 29.87
N PRO A 59 -1.14 -12.10 30.13
CA PRO A 59 -1.69 -13.21 29.35
C PRO A 59 -1.69 -12.90 27.85
N VAL A 60 -1.45 -13.93 27.02
CA VAL A 60 -1.24 -13.79 25.57
C VAL A 60 -2.31 -12.95 24.88
N ARG A 61 -3.58 -13.16 25.22
CA ARG A 61 -4.71 -12.39 24.60
C ARG A 61 -4.67 -10.91 24.97
N ALA A 62 -4.38 -10.58 26.22
CA ALA A 62 -4.26 -9.19 26.67
C ALA A 62 -3.05 -8.50 26.04
N ALA A 63 -1.89 -9.16 26.06
CA ALA A 63 -0.65 -8.67 25.44
C ALA A 63 -0.86 -8.38 23.94
N TYR A 64 -1.47 -9.33 23.21
CA TYR A 64 -1.81 -9.14 21.79
C TYR A 64 -2.75 -7.96 21.56
N SER A 65 -3.83 -7.84 22.34
CA SER A 65 -4.79 -6.76 22.16
C SER A 65 -4.18 -5.40 22.43
N LEU A 66 -3.39 -5.26 23.50
CA LEU A 66 -2.72 -4.00 23.84
C LEU A 66 -1.66 -3.62 22.79
N ALA A 67 -0.81 -4.55 22.39
CA ALA A 67 0.19 -4.31 21.35
C ALA A 67 -0.49 -3.93 20.02
N ARG A 68 -1.56 -4.63 19.61
CA ARG A 68 -2.33 -4.31 18.41
C ARG A 68 -2.89 -2.89 18.46
N TRP A 69 -3.57 -2.51 19.54
CA TRP A 69 -4.18 -1.18 19.68
C TRP A 69 -3.12 -0.07 19.77
N TYR A 70 -2.04 -0.30 20.49
CA TYR A 70 -0.92 0.62 20.51
C TYR A 70 -0.39 0.90 19.10
N ASN A 71 -0.09 -0.14 18.33
CA ASN A 71 0.45 0.02 16.98
C ASN A 71 -0.56 0.66 16.00
N VAL A 72 -1.85 0.34 16.12
CA VAL A 72 -2.91 0.96 15.32
C VAL A 72 -3.02 2.45 15.62
N LEU A 73 -3.13 2.82 16.89
CA LEU A 73 -3.31 4.22 17.30
C LEU A 73 -2.05 5.05 17.02
N PHE A 74 -0.87 4.48 17.27
CA PHE A 74 0.40 5.14 16.96
C PHE A 74 0.58 5.35 15.45
N GLY A 75 0.26 4.35 14.64
CA GLY A 75 0.27 4.49 13.18
C GLY A 75 -0.69 5.56 12.67
N LEU A 76 -1.92 5.59 13.19
CA LEU A 76 -2.90 6.64 12.87
C LEU A 76 -2.44 8.03 13.31
N TYR A 77 -1.81 8.13 14.49
CA TYR A 77 -1.24 9.39 14.97
C TYR A 77 -0.14 9.91 14.03
N LEU A 78 0.82 9.06 13.67
CA LEU A 78 1.91 9.44 12.77
C LEU A 78 1.38 9.83 11.37
N TYR A 79 0.43 9.07 10.84
CA TYR A 79 -0.20 9.43 9.57
C TYR A 79 -0.90 10.79 9.62
N ASN A 80 -1.72 11.04 10.64
CA ASN A 80 -2.38 12.33 10.81
C ASN A 80 -1.40 13.48 11.03
N LEU A 81 -0.32 13.23 11.77
CA LEU A 81 0.74 14.20 11.97
C LEU A 81 1.42 14.55 10.64
N SER A 82 1.71 13.54 9.81
CA SER A 82 2.31 13.73 8.48
C SER A 82 1.41 14.56 7.55
N ARG A 83 0.09 14.40 7.65
CA ARG A 83 -0.85 15.20 6.85
C ARG A 83 -1.07 16.61 7.38
N ARG A 84 -0.92 16.83 8.69
CA ARG A 84 -1.11 18.16 9.34
C ARG A 84 0.18 18.99 9.38
N LYS A 85 1.33 18.35 9.55
CA LYS A 85 2.65 19.00 9.68
C LYS A 85 3.67 18.30 8.76
N PRO A 86 3.48 18.33 7.44
CA PRO A 86 4.28 17.55 6.50
C PRO A 86 5.77 17.91 6.55
N GLU A 87 6.11 19.20 6.65
CA GLU A 87 7.50 19.64 6.70
C GLU A 87 8.25 19.17 7.96
N ALA A 88 7.60 19.20 9.12
CA ALA A 88 8.21 18.71 10.35
C ALA A 88 8.49 17.19 10.28
N VAL A 89 7.56 16.41 9.71
CA VAL A 89 7.75 14.97 9.52
C VAL A 89 8.80 14.68 8.45
N LYS A 90 8.82 15.46 7.36
CA LYS A 90 9.88 15.39 6.33
C LYS A 90 11.26 15.60 6.94
N GLN A 91 11.44 16.71 7.69
CA GLN A 91 12.69 17.00 8.36
C GLN A 91 13.11 15.91 9.33
N TRP A 92 12.16 15.33 10.07
CA TRP A 92 12.43 14.22 10.98
C TRP A 92 12.91 12.96 10.21
N ILE A 93 12.24 12.59 9.11
CA ILE A 93 12.65 11.41 8.31
C ILE A 93 14.04 11.63 7.68
N VAL A 94 14.26 12.80 7.07
CA VAL A 94 15.55 13.15 6.46
C VAL A 94 16.65 13.24 7.52
N GLY A 95 16.33 13.76 8.70
CA GLY A 95 17.23 13.79 9.85
C GLY A 95 17.64 12.39 10.32
N GLN A 96 16.72 11.42 10.32
CA GLN A 96 17.06 10.02 10.60
C GLN A 96 18.05 9.44 9.57
N ALA A 97 17.81 9.68 8.26
CA ALA A 97 18.75 9.23 7.23
C ALA A 97 20.16 9.82 7.45
N ARG A 98 20.25 11.13 7.75
CA ARG A 98 21.51 11.81 8.06
C ARG A 98 22.21 11.22 9.31
N GLN A 99 21.46 10.91 10.35
CA GLN A 99 22.00 10.28 11.54
C GLN A 99 22.56 8.89 11.26
N GLN A 100 21.91 8.12 10.37
CA GLN A 100 22.35 6.76 10.00
C GLN A 100 23.60 6.78 9.11
N LEU A 101 23.66 7.68 8.14
CA LEU A 101 24.72 7.70 7.12
C LEU A 101 25.93 8.53 7.52
N GLY A 102 25.76 9.52 8.41
CA GLY A 102 26.82 10.44 8.81
C GLY A 102 26.70 11.81 8.14
N ALA A 103 27.51 12.77 8.63
CA ALA A 103 27.45 14.18 8.19
C ALA A 103 27.98 14.37 6.75
N ASP A 104 28.92 13.56 6.33
CA ASP A 104 29.62 13.68 5.05
C ASP A 104 28.83 13.08 3.87
N TYR A 105 27.74 12.35 4.14
CA TYR A 105 26.91 11.76 3.09
C TYR A 105 25.92 12.78 2.52
N ASP A 106 25.79 12.84 1.19
CA ASP A 106 24.85 13.74 0.51
C ASP A 106 23.37 13.27 0.61
N VAL A 107 22.82 13.42 1.81
CA VAL A 107 21.41 13.15 2.10
C VAL A 107 20.48 14.08 1.33
N SER A 108 20.95 15.28 0.95
CA SER A 108 20.13 16.25 0.22
C SER A 108 19.76 15.75 -1.16
N THR A 109 20.71 15.17 -1.89
CA THR A 109 20.49 14.62 -3.23
C THR A 109 19.82 13.25 -3.19
N HIS A 110 20.20 12.38 -2.24
CA HIS A 110 19.82 10.96 -2.31
C HIS A 110 18.61 10.58 -1.46
N PHE A 111 18.27 11.37 -0.41
CA PHE A 111 17.24 11.02 0.57
C PHE A 111 16.26 12.14 0.90
N THR A 112 16.23 13.22 0.10
CA THR A 112 15.31 14.35 0.31
C THR A 112 14.29 14.45 -0.82
N PRO A 113 13.15 13.75 -0.73
CA PRO A 113 12.08 13.80 -1.73
C PRO A 113 11.48 15.20 -1.87
N ARG A 114 11.00 15.52 -3.09
CA ARG A 114 10.33 16.80 -3.39
C ARG A 114 8.86 16.82 -2.98
N TYR A 115 8.27 15.66 -2.69
CA TYR A 115 6.88 15.48 -2.28
C TYR A 115 6.75 15.34 -0.76
N ASN A 116 5.54 15.47 -0.23
CA ASN A 116 5.29 15.32 1.21
C ASN A 116 5.21 13.85 1.64
N PRO A 117 5.51 13.54 2.92
CA PRO A 117 5.27 12.20 3.45
C PRO A 117 3.82 11.76 3.23
N TRP A 118 3.63 10.53 2.73
CA TRP A 118 2.35 9.93 2.35
C TRP A 118 1.66 10.48 1.08
N ASP A 119 2.29 11.39 0.32
CA ASP A 119 1.88 11.61 -1.08
C ASP A 119 2.30 10.41 -1.95
N GLN A 120 3.35 9.71 -1.52
CA GLN A 120 3.72 8.38 -1.98
C GLN A 120 4.01 7.49 -0.76
N ARG A 121 4.12 6.18 -0.98
CA ARG A 121 4.34 5.23 0.12
C ARG A 121 5.72 5.43 0.75
N LEU A 122 5.78 5.45 2.08
CA LEU A 122 7.04 5.41 2.82
C LEU A 122 7.63 3.99 2.73
N CYS A 123 8.93 3.89 2.44
CA CYS A 123 9.65 2.61 2.46
C CYS A 123 10.19 2.34 3.86
N LEU A 124 10.11 1.09 4.29
CA LEU A 124 10.59 0.66 5.59
C LEU A 124 11.90 -0.12 5.44
N ALA A 125 12.94 0.29 6.18
CA ALA A 125 14.21 -0.41 6.32
C ALA A 125 14.28 -1.02 7.74
N PRO A 126 14.06 -2.34 7.90
CA PRO A 126 14.14 -2.99 9.20
C PRO A 126 15.54 -2.88 9.78
N ASP A 127 15.65 -2.54 11.07
CA ASP A 127 16.94 -2.42 11.77
C ASP A 127 17.97 -1.52 11.05
N ALA A 128 17.54 -0.60 10.21
CA ALA A 128 18.39 0.23 9.36
C ALA A 128 19.31 -0.56 8.40
N ASP A 129 18.92 -1.76 8.00
CA ASP A 129 19.73 -2.66 7.17
C ASP A 129 20.18 -2.01 5.87
N PHE A 130 19.30 -1.28 5.20
CA PHE A 130 19.60 -0.51 4.00
C PHE A 130 20.69 0.56 4.23
N PHE A 131 20.56 1.33 5.30
CA PHE A 131 21.55 2.37 5.64
C PHE A 131 22.88 1.77 6.10
N ARG A 132 22.84 0.61 6.78
CA ARG A 132 24.07 -0.10 7.17
C ARG A 132 24.84 -0.60 5.95
N ALA A 133 24.16 -1.16 4.94
CA ALA A 133 24.80 -1.61 3.71
C ALA A 133 25.48 -0.45 2.96
N ILE A 134 24.88 0.74 2.97
CA ILE A 134 25.52 1.94 2.39
C ILE A 134 26.74 2.36 3.22
N LYS A 135 26.60 2.41 4.54
CA LYS A 135 27.66 2.85 5.44
C LYS A 135 28.88 1.92 5.44
N SER A 136 28.65 0.60 5.23
CA SER A 136 29.75 -0.39 5.10
C SER A 136 30.41 -0.38 3.73
N GLY A 137 29.87 0.37 2.75
CA GLY A 137 30.37 0.38 1.38
C GLY A 137 29.94 -0.80 0.52
N GLU A 138 29.06 -1.68 1.04
CA GLU A 138 28.48 -2.82 0.31
C GLU A 138 27.37 -2.40 -0.65
N ALA A 139 26.79 -1.20 -0.41
CA ALA A 139 25.80 -0.59 -1.31
C ALA A 139 26.10 0.89 -1.55
N ASP A 140 25.63 1.40 -2.69
CA ASP A 140 25.70 2.82 -3.07
C ASP A 140 24.36 3.32 -3.60
N VAL A 141 24.18 4.65 -3.61
CA VAL A 141 22.98 5.29 -4.16
C VAL A 141 23.35 6.35 -5.17
N VAL A 142 22.83 6.22 -6.37
CA VAL A 142 22.99 7.20 -7.45
C VAL A 142 21.63 7.76 -7.83
N THR A 143 21.52 9.09 -7.80
CA THR A 143 20.29 9.82 -8.18
C THR A 143 20.54 10.50 -9.51
N ASP A 144 20.08 9.88 -10.60
CA ASP A 144 20.24 10.37 -11.96
C ASP A 144 19.23 9.69 -12.90
N GLN A 145 19.19 10.15 -14.15
CA GLN A 145 18.37 9.56 -15.21
C GLN A 145 19.23 8.71 -16.13
N ILE A 146 18.65 7.60 -16.60
CA ILE A 146 19.28 6.71 -17.55
C ILE A 146 19.25 7.39 -18.94
N GLU A 147 20.41 7.47 -19.57
CA GLU A 147 20.53 7.84 -20.99
C GLU A 147 20.37 6.60 -21.85
N THR A 148 21.20 5.57 -21.60
CA THR A 148 21.18 4.31 -22.36
C THR A 148 21.82 3.17 -21.57
N PHE A 149 21.57 1.94 -22.01
CA PHE A 149 22.31 0.76 -21.56
C PHE A 149 23.51 0.54 -22.50
N THR A 150 24.64 0.22 -21.90
CA THR A 150 25.88 -0.09 -22.62
C THR A 150 26.22 -1.59 -22.49
N GLU A 151 27.26 -2.06 -23.19
CA GLU A 151 27.71 -3.44 -23.03
C GLU A 151 28.27 -3.75 -21.65
N THR A 152 28.72 -2.72 -20.91
CA THR A 152 29.39 -2.84 -19.62
C THR A 152 28.56 -2.29 -18.46
N GLY A 153 27.39 -1.70 -18.73
CA GLY A 153 26.57 -1.11 -17.67
C GLY A 153 25.50 -0.14 -18.13
N ILE A 154 25.38 0.98 -17.42
CA ILE A 154 24.35 2.00 -17.66
C ILE A 154 24.99 3.37 -17.75
N ARG A 155 24.81 4.06 -18.89
CA ARG A 155 25.18 5.46 -19.04
C ARG A 155 24.05 6.37 -18.53
N LEU A 156 24.41 7.35 -17.74
CA LEU A 156 23.51 8.32 -17.12
C LEU A 156 23.54 9.65 -17.88
N GLN A 157 22.51 10.46 -17.73
CA GLN A 157 22.42 11.78 -18.38
C GLN A 157 23.51 12.76 -17.91
N SER A 158 24.06 12.58 -16.71
CA SER A 158 25.24 13.32 -16.24
C SER A 158 26.54 12.99 -16.97
N GLY A 159 26.53 11.97 -17.85
CA GLY A 159 27.72 11.42 -18.48
C GLY A 159 28.45 10.35 -17.65
N ARG A 160 28.04 10.12 -16.38
CA ARG A 160 28.59 9.04 -15.55
C ARG A 160 28.16 7.68 -16.12
N GLU A 161 29.05 6.70 -16.12
CA GLU A 161 28.75 5.31 -16.43
C GLU A 161 28.79 4.48 -15.14
N LEU A 162 27.75 3.67 -14.94
CA LEU A 162 27.65 2.72 -13.84
C LEU A 162 27.96 1.33 -14.36
N PRO A 163 29.09 0.73 -13.97
CA PRO A 163 29.37 -0.66 -14.31
C PRO A 163 28.32 -1.60 -13.73
N ALA A 164 27.88 -2.59 -14.50
CA ALA A 164 26.88 -3.55 -14.06
C ALA A 164 27.06 -4.90 -14.75
N ASP A 165 27.35 -5.92 -13.97
CA ASP A 165 27.26 -7.31 -14.43
C ASP A 165 25.80 -7.77 -14.49
N ILE A 166 24.97 -7.22 -13.58
CA ILE A 166 23.56 -7.57 -13.44
C ILE A 166 22.74 -6.29 -13.22
N VAL A 167 21.67 -6.16 -13.98
CA VAL A 167 20.69 -5.08 -13.81
C VAL A 167 19.36 -5.67 -13.30
N VAL A 168 18.89 -5.16 -12.17
CA VAL A 168 17.62 -5.54 -11.56
C VAL A 168 16.62 -4.39 -11.72
N THR A 169 15.50 -4.63 -12.40
CA THR A 169 14.46 -3.62 -12.55
C THR A 169 13.47 -3.67 -11.39
N ALA A 170 13.46 -2.63 -10.56
CA ALA A 170 12.54 -2.45 -9.43
C ALA A 170 11.66 -1.20 -9.63
N THR A 171 11.21 -0.95 -10.87
CA THR A 171 10.56 0.29 -11.33
C THR A 171 9.06 0.37 -11.05
N GLY A 172 8.53 -0.54 -10.23
CA GLY A 172 7.14 -0.60 -9.81
C GLY A 172 6.32 -1.63 -10.59
N LEU A 173 5.04 -1.73 -10.24
CA LEU A 173 4.12 -2.75 -10.72
C LEU A 173 3.23 -2.20 -11.84
N ARG A 174 2.74 -3.09 -12.70
CA ARG A 174 1.54 -2.87 -13.48
C ARG A 174 0.37 -3.42 -12.67
N LEU A 175 -0.40 -2.53 -12.05
CA LEU A 175 -1.52 -2.93 -11.24
C LEU A 175 -2.64 -3.49 -12.10
N GLN A 176 -3.22 -4.59 -11.62
CA GLN A 176 -4.34 -5.26 -12.26
C GLN A 176 -5.41 -5.56 -11.22
N LEU A 177 -6.56 -4.90 -11.34
CA LEU A 177 -7.65 -5.07 -10.41
C LEU A 177 -8.15 -6.53 -10.45
N LEU A 178 -8.37 -7.12 -9.27
CA LEU A 178 -8.82 -8.50 -9.09
C LEU A 178 -8.04 -9.54 -9.92
N GLY A 179 -6.75 -9.29 -10.19
CA GLY A 179 -5.93 -10.19 -10.99
C GLY A 179 -6.33 -10.29 -12.46
N GLY A 180 -7.15 -9.37 -12.98
CA GLY A 180 -7.63 -9.36 -14.36
C GLY A 180 -8.81 -10.29 -14.62
N ILE A 181 -9.50 -10.75 -13.57
CA ILE A 181 -10.74 -11.56 -13.72
C ILE A 181 -11.79 -10.73 -14.43
N ALA A 182 -12.36 -11.27 -15.51
CA ALA A 182 -13.51 -10.69 -16.19
C ALA A 182 -14.80 -11.03 -15.41
N ILE A 183 -15.51 -10.00 -14.99
CA ILE A 183 -16.80 -10.13 -14.29
C ILE A 183 -17.92 -9.77 -15.27
N LEU A 184 -18.93 -10.62 -15.34
CA LEU A 184 -20.14 -10.36 -16.12
C LEU A 184 -21.35 -10.35 -15.18
N VAL A 185 -22.24 -9.39 -15.38
CA VAL A 185 -23.56 -9.34 -14.72
C VAL A 185 -24.62 -9.41 -15.82
N ASP A 186 -25.43 -10.46 -15.79
CA ASP A 186 -26.45 -10.75 -16.82
C ASP A 186 -25.88 -10.70 -18.25
N GLY A 187 -24.70 -11.31 -18.45
CA GLY A 187 -24.00 -11.38 -19.73
C GLY A 187 -23.28 -10.10 -20.16
N LYS A 188 -23.39 -9.02 -19.39
CA LYS A 188 -22.71 -7.73 -19.67
C LYS A 188 -21.41 -7.61 -18.86
N PRO A 189 -20.28 -7.23 -19.51
CA PRO A 189 -19.02 -7.06 -18.80
C PRO A 189 -19.07 -5.86 -17.84
N VAL A 190 -18.56 -6.05 -16.64
CA VAL A 190 -18.40 -4.99 -15.63
C VAL A 190 -17.12 -4.22 -15.91
N LYS A 191 -17.26 -2.92 -16.14
CA LYS A 191 -16.13 -2.00 -16.22
C LYS A 191 -15.95 -1.34 -14.85
N PHE A 192 -14.93 -1.78 -14.11
CA PHE A 192 -14.74 -1.33 -12.72
C PHE A 192 -14.50 0.18 -12.58
N SER A 193 -13.89 0.83 -13.56
CA SER A 193 -13.73 2.30 -13.56
C SER A 193 -15.05 3.08 -13.51
N ASP A 194 -16.16 2.46 -13.93
CA ASP A 194 -17.47 3.08 -13.90
C ASP A 194 -18.19 2.81 -12.56
N THR A 195 -17.62 1.94 -11.72
CA THR A 195 -18.18 1.59 -10.41
C THR A 195 -17.66 2.50 -9.30
N MET A 196 -18.43 2.57 -8.23
CA MET A 196 -18.03 3.26 -6.99
C MET A 196 -17.88 2.26 -5.86
N ASN A 197 -16.82 2.41 -5.07
CA ASN A 197 -16.52 1.50 -3.97
C ASN A 197 -17.44 1.76 -2.77
N PHE A 198 -18.15 0.74 -2.32
CA PHE A 198 -19.03 0.77 -1.15
C PHE A 198 -18.28 0.27 0.09
N LYS A 199 -18.07 1.12 1.09
CA LYS A 199 -17.41 0.85 2.39
C LYS A 199 -16.01 0.19 2.28
N GLY A 200 -15.38 0.21 1.11
CA GLY A 200 -14.13 -0.53 0.85
C GLY A 200 -14.33 -2.03 0.74
N VAL A 201 -15.54 -2.50 0.43
CA VAL A 201 -15.92 -3.93 0.44
C VAL A 201 -16.57 -4.36 -0.87
N MET A 202 -17.53 -3.61 -1.38
CA MET A 202 -18.32 -3.95 -2.57
C MET A 202 -18.22 -2.84 -3.63
N PHE A 203 -18.84 -3.08 -4.78
CA PHE A 203 -18.83 -2.15 -5.92
C PHE A 203 -20.26 -1.81 -6.33
N SER A 204 -20.51 -0.55 -6.69
CA SER A 204 -21.84 -0.15 -7.14
C SER A 204 -22.28 -0.93 -8.37
N ASP A 205 -23.55 -1.31 -8.36
CA ASP A 205 -24.25 -2.02 -9.44
C ASP A 205 -23.68 -3.40 -9.80
N VAL A 206 -22.81 -3.95 -8.93
CA VAL A 206 -22.30 -5.33 -9.05
C VAL A 206 -22.88 -6.16 -7.90
N PRO A 207 -23.80 -7.09 -8.19
CA PRO A 207 -24.44 -7.91 -7.18
C PRO A 207 -23.47 -8.93 -6.59
N ASN A 208 -23.59 -9.20 -5.30
CA ASN A 208 -22.91 -10.29 -4.59
C ASN A 208 -21.38 -10.34 -4.69
N LEU A 209 -20.73 -9.29 -5.18
CA LEU A 209 -19.28 -9.22 -5.28
C LEU A 209 -18.71 -8.42 -4.13
N ALA A 210 -17.87 -9.06 -3.33
CA ALA A 210 -17.07 -8.40 -2.29
C ALA A 210 -15.59 -8.67 -2.53
N ALA A 211 -14.76 -7.66 -2.26
CA ALA A 211 -13.31 -7.75 -2.37
C ALA A 211 -12.62 -7.13 -1.15
N ALA A 212 -11.55 -7.78 -0.70
CA ALA A 212 -10.78 -7.33 0.44
C ALA A 212 -9.58 -6.52 -0.04
N PHE A 213 -9.62 -5.20 0.19
CA PHE A 213 -8.50 -4.29 -0.01
C PHE A 213 -7.97 -3.80 1.33
N GLY A 214 -6.65 -3.63 1.40
CA GLY A 214 -6.00 -3.09 2.59
C GLY A 214 -5.98 -1.56 2.62
N TYR A 215 -5.37 -1.04 3.69
CA TYR A 215 -5.08 0.38 3.81
C TYR A 215 -3.85 0.77 3.00
N THR A 216 -3.81 2.01 2.54
CA THR A 216 -2.61 2.59 1.95
C THR A 216 -1.59 3.04 3.01
N ASN A 217 -2.06 3.32 4.23
CA ASN A 217 -1.29 3.89 5.34
C ASN A 217 -1.12 2.95 6.55
N ALA A 218 -1.61 1.72 6.47
CA ALA A 218 -1.54 0.73 7.54
C ALA A 218 -1.46 -0.70 6.99
N SER A 219 -1.36 -1.70 7.88
CA SER A 219 -1.37 -3.12 7.49
C SER A 219 -2.67 -3.49 6.78
N TRP A 220 -2.54 -4.21 5.67
CA TRP A 220 -3.67 -4.73 4.90
C TRP A 220 -4.55 -5.67 5.70
N THR A 221 -3.95 -6.49 6.57
CA THR A 221 -4.69 -7.46 7.40
C THR A 221 -5.74 -6.81 8.28
N LEU A 222 -5.53 -5.57 8.74
CA LEU A 222 -6.49 -4.83 9.54
C LEU A 222 -7.81 -4.58 8.80
N LYS A 223 -7.74 -4.18 7.53
CA LYS A 223 -8.93 -3.94 6.71
C LYS A 223 -9.56 -5.23 6.23
N CYS A 224 -8.74 -6.21 5.83
CA CYS A 224 -9.21 -7.51 5.36
C CYS A 224 -10.02 -8.23 6.45
N ASP A 225 -9.56 -8.23 7.71
CA ASP A 225 -10.30 -8.77 8.87
C ASP A 225 -11.69 -8.14 9.01
N LEU A 226 -11.77 -6.81 8.92
CA LEU A 226 -13.04 -6.09 8.98
C LEU A 226 -13.95 -6.39 7.79
N THR A 227 -13.38 -6.49 6.58
CA THR A 227 -14.13 -6.84 5.38
C THR A 227 -14.73 -8.24 5.50
N CYS A 228 -13.94 -9.24 5.90
CA CYS A 228 -14.42 -10.61 6.10
C CYS A 228 -15.50 -10.67 7.17
N SER A 229 -15.34 -9.97 8.29
CA SER A 229 -16.34 -9.87 9.35
C SER A 229 -17.66 -9.25 8.84
N TYR A 230 -17.58 -8.18 8.03
CA TYR A 230 -18.74 -7.54 7.43
C TYR A 230 -19.47 -8.47 6.45
N VAL A 231 -18.72 -9.10 5.55
CA VAL A 231 -19.27 -10.01 4.54
C VAL A 231 -19.95 -11.22 5.18
N SER A 232 -19.34 -11.82 6.22
CA SER A 232 -19.96 -12.92 6.98
C SER A 232 -21.29 -12.49 7.64
N ARG A 233 -21.33 -11.29 8.21
CA ARG A 233 -22.54 -10.72 8.80
C ARG A 233 -23.61 -10.44 7.74
N LEU A 234 -23.22 -9.96 6.57
CA LEU A 234 -24.10 -9.67 5.45
C LEU A 234 -24.73 -10.95 4.90
N ILE A 235 -23.94 -12.00 4.68
CA ILE A 235 -24.44 -13.31 4.25
C ILE A 235 -25.45 -13.85 5.26
N ASN A 236 -25.11 -13.87 6.54
CA ASN A 236 -26.03 -14.33 7.61
C ASN A 236 -27.33 -13.48 7.68
N TYR A 237 -27.26 -12.19 7.35
CA TYR A 237 -28.44 -11.34 7.27
C TYR A 237 -29.30 -11.72 6.07
N MET A 238 -28.68 -11.92 4.91
CA MET A 238 -29.36 -12.31 3.68
C MET A 238 -30.07 -13.67 3.86
N ASP A 239 -29.39 -14.66 4.41
CA ASP A 239 -29.95 -16.01 4.65
C ASP A 239 -31.18 -15.94 5.54
N ARG A 240 -31.10 -15.21 6.69
CA ARG A 240 -32.23 -15.06 7.61
C ARG A 240 -33.45 -14.36 6.99
N ARG A 241 -33.25 -13.52 5.99
CA ARG A 241 -34.30 -12.75 5.32
C ARG A 241 -34.75 -13.38 4.00
N GLY A 242 -34.15 -14.49 3.57
CA GLY A 242 -34.42 -15.13 2.29
C GLY A 242 -34.00 -14.30 1.07
N TYR A 243 -32.98 -13.43 1.24
CA TYR A 243 -32.42 -12.68 0.14
C TYR A 243 -31.35 -13.50 -0.61
N VAL A 244 -31.37 -13.42 -1.94
CA VAL A 244 -30.40 -14.10 -2.82
C VAL A 244 -29.41 -13.14 -3.46
N THR A 245 -29.77 -11.85 -3.55
CA THR A 245 -28.84 -10.83 -4.05
C THR A 245 -28.77 -9.63 -3.11
N CYS A 246 -27.57 -9.02 -3.10
CA CYS A 246 -27.29 -7.76 -2.46
C CYS A 246 -26.46 -6.90 -3.42
N THR A 247 -27.00 -5.75 -3.81
CA THR A 247 -26.37 -4.86 -4.79
C THR A 247 -26.25 -3.46 -4.21
N PRO A 248 -25.04 -2.90 -4.04
CA PRO A 248 -24.91 -1.49 -3.70
C PRO A 248 -25.41 -0.63 -4.85
N ARG A 249 -26.32 0.31 -4.59
CA ARG A 249 -26.84 1.24 -5.59
C ARG A 249 -26.24 2.62 -5.40
N ARG A 250 -25.59 3.13 -6.46
CA ARG A 250 -24.98 4.44 -6.44
C ARG A 250 -26.03 5.54 -6.27
N ASP A 251 -25.76 6.46 -5.33
CA ASP A 251 -26.49 7.71 -5.22
C ASP A 251 -25.93 8.71 -6.27
N PRO A 252 -26.71 9.16 -7.27
CA PRO A 252 -26.24 10.10 -8.28
C PRO A 252 -25.74 11.44 -7.71
N ALA A 253 -26.18 11.82 -6.51
CA ALA A 253 -25.75 13.03 -5.82
C ALA A 253 -24.37 12.91 -5.15
N VAL A 254 -23.72 11.73 -5.26
CA VAL A 254 -22.36 11.53 -4.73
C VAL A 254 -21.34 11.78 -5.83
N GLU A 255 -20.49 12.77 -5.63
CA GLU A 255 -19.37 13.05 -6.52
C GLU A 255 -18.34 11.93 -6.48
N ALA A 256 -17.80 11.58 -7.66
CA ALA A 256 -16.80 10.54 -7.80
C ALA A 256 -15.39 11.12 -7.63
N GLU A 257 -14.61 10.51 -6.75
CA GLU A 257 -13.21 10.83 -6.50
C GLU A 257 -12.32 9.62 -6.86
N PRO A 258 -11.01 9.81 -7.13
CA PRO A 258 -10.08 8.68 -7.30
C PRO A 258 -10.09 7.76 -6.08
N LEU A 259 -10.01 6.44 -6.30
CA LEU A 259 -10.01 5.47 -5.20
C LEU A 259 -8.79 5.60 -4.30
N ILE A 260 -7.63 5.88 -4.90
CA ILE A 260 -6.32 5.97 -4.24
C ILE A 260 -5.74 7.34 -4.52
N ASP A 261 -5.43 8.08 -3.45
CA ASP A 261 -4.82 9.41 -3.51
C ASP A 261 -3.28 9.28 -3.33
N PHE A 262 -2.63 8.62 -4.30
CA PHE A 262 -1.16 8.53 -4.37
C PHE A 262 -0.64 9.07 -5.69
N SER A 263 0.39 9.90 -5.63
CA SER A 263 1.09 10.45 -6.79
C SER A 263 2.14 9.52 -7.41
N SER A 264 2.34 8.32 -6.85
CA SER A 264 3.32 7.36 -7.35
C SER A 264 2.98 6.85 -8.76
N GLY A 265 3.99 6.78 -9.64
CA GLY A 265 3.81 6.50 -11.06
C GLY A 265 3.10 5.19 -11.37
N TYR A 266 3.29 4.14 -10.56
CA TYR A 266 2.62 2.85 -10.76
C TYR A 266 1.10 2.92 -10.46
N ILE A 267 0.68 3.79 -9.53
CA ILE A 267 -0.74 4.06 -9.26
C ILE A 267 -1.32 4.89 -10.42
N GLN A 268 -0.63 5.97 -10.80
CA GLN A 268 -1.12 6.86 -11.86
C GLN A 268 -1.31 6.15 -13.20
N ARG A 269 -0.45 5.18 -13.53
CA ARG A 269 -0.60 4.35 -14.75
C ARG A 269 -1.84 3.45 -14.75
N ALA A 270 -2.40 3.15 -13.58
CA ALA A 270 -3.54 2.23 -13.44
C ALA A 270 -4.83 2.92 -12.93
N ILE A 271 -4.78 4.21 -12.59
CA ILE A 271 -5.87 4.90 -11.88
C ILE A 271 -7.19 4.87 -12.63
N ASP A 272 -7.14 4.90 -13.96
CA ASP A 272 -8.33 4.86 -14.82
C ASP A 272 -8.96 3.46 -14.95
N GLN A 273 -8.30 2.42 -14.42
CA GLN A 273 -8.80 1.06 -14.38
C GLN A 273 -9.47 0.73 -13.03
N PHE A 274 -9.25 1.57 -12.02
CA PHE A 274 -9.79 1.36 -10.69
C PHE A 274 -11.20 1.91 -10.53
N PRO A 275 -12.02 1.35 -9.64
CA PRO A 275 -13.28 1.95 -9.24
C PRO A 275 -13.04 3.32 -8.62
N ARG A 276 -14.06 4.14 -8.54
CA ARG A 276 -14.03 5.44 -7.87
C ARG A 276 -14.42 5.27 -6.39
N GLN A 277 -14.05 6.22 -5.56
CA GLN A 277 -14.70 6.44 -4.27
C GLN A 277 -15.64 7.64 -4.36
N GLY A 278 -16.51 7.79 -3.37
CA GLY A 278 -17.41 8.94 -3.32
C GLY A 278 -16.96 9.99 -2.30
N SER A 279 -17.49 11.21 -2.45
CA SER A 279 -17.21 12.34 -1.55
C SER A 279 -17.78 12.17 -0.13
N LYS A 280 -18.78 11.28 0.07
CA LYS A 280 -19.45 11.05 1.36
C LYS A 280 -19.69 9.55 1.65
N LYS A 281 -20.01 9.21 2.90
CA LYS A 281 -20.44 7.85 3.31
C LYS A 281 -21.69 7.41 2.54
N PRO A 282 -21.82 6.12 2.22
CA PRO A 282 -20.92 4.99 2.52
C PRO A 282 -19.81 4.78 1.50
N TRP A 283 -19.64 5.70 0.55
CA TRP A 283 -18.78 5.59 -0.62
C TRP A 283 -17.37 6.12 -0.42
N ARG A 284 -17.14 6.93 0.63
CA ARG A 284 -15.83 7.50 0.95
C ARG A 284 -14.96 6.56 1.77
N LEU A 285 -13.69 6.39 1.37
CA LEU A 285 -12.67 5.65 2.10
C LEU A 285 -11.85 6.60 2.99
N TYR A 286 -11.97 6.43 4.31
CA TYR A 286 -11.32 7.34 5.26
C TYR A 286 -9.89 6.93 5.63
N GLN A 287 -9.40 5.77 5.17
CA GLN A 287 -8.09 5.23 5.52
C GLN A 287 -7.86 5.22 7.05
N ASN A 288 -8.91 4.90 7.81
CA ASN A 288 -8.94 4.98 9.27
C ASN A 288 -9.58 3.74 9.88
N TYR A 289 -8.73 2.92 10.54
CA TYR A 289 -9.16 1.65 11.13
C TYR A 289 -10.28 1.81 12.15
N VAL A 290 -10.25 2.85 13.01
CA VAL A 290 -11.28 3.04 14.06
C VAL A 290 -12.65 3.32 13.44
N ARG A 291 -12.69 4.18 12.41
CA ARG A 291 -13.94 4.47 11.67
C ARG A 291 -14.47 3.23 10.95
N ASP A 292 -13.58 2.47 10.35
CA ASP A 292 -13.95 1.24 9.65
C ASP A 292 -14.38 0.13 10.61
N LEU A 293 -13.74 0.01 11.77
CA LEU A 293 -14.16 -0.91 12.83
C LEU A 293 -15.60 -0.63 13.27
N LEU A 294 -15.93 0.64 13.52
CA LEU A 294 -17.28 1.05 13.91
C LEU A 294 -18.30 0.78 12.78
N SER A 295 -17.93 1.06 11.53
CA SER A 295 -18.81 0.90 10.38
C SER A 295 -19.00 -0.56 9.97
N LEU A 296 -17.90 -1.33 9.85
CA LEU A 296 -17.93 -2.67 9.29
C LEU A 296 -18.21 -3.76 10.33
N ARG A 297 -17.73 -3.62 11.57
CA ARG A 297 -17.91 -4.65 12.59
C ARG A 297 -19.16 -4.41 13.43
N TYR A 298 -19.44 -3.16 13.77
CA TYR A 298 -20.54 -2.81 14.68
C TYR A 298 -21.72 -2.10 14.02
N GLY A 299 -21.49 -1.49 12.84
CA GLY A 299 -22.55 -0.82 12.09
C GLY A 299 -23.56 -1.79 11.48
N PRO A 300 -24.72 -1.30 11.05
CA PRO A 300 -25.74 -2.12 10.39
C PRO A 300 -25.25 -2.65 9.05
N VAL A 301 -25.73 -3.84 8.68
CA VAL A 301 -25.45 -4.45 7.37
C VAL A 301 -26.47 -4.04 6.30
N ASP A 302 -27.67 -3.65 6.73
CA ASP A 302 -28.79 -3.20 5.89
C ASP A 302 -28.72 -1.69 5.61
N ASP A 303 -27.59 -1.26 5.04
CA ASP A 303 -27.40 0.14 4.63
C ASP A 303 -28.40 0.53 3.53
N LYS A 304 -28.89 1.78 3.56
CA LYS A 304 -29.85 2.31 2.59
C LYS A 304 -29.35 2.27 1.15
N ALA A 305 -28.04 2.22 0.95
CA ALA A 305 -27.42 2.08 -0.37
C ALA A 305 -27.42 0.63 -0.87
N LEU A 306 -27.87 -0.36 -0.08
CA LEU A 306 -27.95 -1.75 -0.47
C LEU A 306 -29.39 -2.12 -0.90
N GLU A 307 -29.50 -2.60 -2.11
CA GLU A 307 -30.72 -3.20 -2.62
C GLU A 307 -30.64 -4.72 -2.46
N PHE A 308 -31.65 -5.30 -1.83
CA PHE A 308 -31.77 -6.74 -1.62
C PHE A 308 -32.89 -7.31 -2.47
N SER A 309 -32.67 -8.48 -3.09
CA SER A 309 -33.75 -9.18 -3.79
C SER A 309 -33.87 -10.64 -3.32
N ARG A 310 -35.09 -11.15 -3.39
CA ARG A 310 -35.43 -12.58 -3.17
C ARG A 310 -35.45 -13.31 -4.48
N ARG A 311 -35.37 -14.63 -4.42
CA ARG A 311 -35.60 -15.49 -5.59
C ARG A 311 -36.98 -15.18 -6.15
N ARG A 312 -37.07 -14.85 -7.45
CA ARG A 312 -38.39 -14.84 -8.11
C ARG A 312 -38.93 -16.24 -8.06
N GLU A 313 -40.09 -16.44 -7.44
CA GLU A 313 -40.84 -17.68 -7.64
C GLU A 313 -41.17 -17.72 -9.13
N THR A 314 -40.55 -18.68 -9.83
CA THR A 314 -40.98 -19.02 -11.17
C THR A 314 -42.36 -19.62 -10.97
N SER A 315 -43.43 -18.86 -11.25
CA SER A 315 -44.75 -19.45 -11.36
C SER A 315 -44.64 -20.53 -12.46
N MET A 316 -44.61 -21.78 -12.05
CA MET A 316 -44.89 -22.87 -12.94
C MET A 316 -46.37 -22.68 -13.30
N ALA A 317 -46.62 -21.95 -14.39
CA ALA A 317 -47.89 -22.01 -15.06
C ALA A 317 -48.05 -23.45 -15.56
N ALA A 318 -49.01 -24.15 -14.97
CA ALA A 318 -49.45 -25.47 -15.36
C ALA A 318 -50.09 -25.41 -16.73
#